data_1c7dc13c0fede6eb6b8e2fc725f20814
#
_entry.id   1c7dc13c0fede6eb6b8e2fc725f20814
#
_cell.length_a   1.000
_cell.length_b   1.000
_cell.length_c   1.000
_cell.angle_alpha   90.00
_cell.angle_beta   90.00
_cell.angle_gamma   90.00
#
_symmetry.space_group_name_H-M   'P 1'
#
loop_
_entity.id
_entity.type
_entity.pdbx_description
1 polymer ?
#
loop_
_entity_poly.entity_id
_entity_poly.type
_entity_poly.pdbx_seq_one_letter_code
_entity_poly.pdbx_strand_id
1 'polypeptide(L)'
;ADPAFDGLLLDEFFSGDDARYPAFSEALHRLGADPRFKAKKLYPYCGSHYPDRNDWGDYDEENTSNSSVPFWRAAIQSGSRIAWERYLQERHDKEIAKDLIEERIGEKIRLWQKVFPNVQESMIIAFGYMSMGFALNAHPSVDYKVFLDMQFRYLATEPALKGLYGITGWTSGYAEEETLKWTARLYRHYGIEGNTDLLSKRCGFTYELPHIKNPDFAFNWEGWDVPVNIERNCTVKSIDGYSALQGRWSVTDVGNSVMVVKRSSVRPNAISQPIRHLVPGNLYSVKLISGDYDDFVNGTSAEKLHMLKIGIEGGELVKEKCFQSPLPNHPTTKLEPFGRDHRYWFNLHHLVFRATAKTGKITISDWATPREPGAPVGQSTMYNFVELQPYWTGDEQ
;
A
#
# COMPACT_ATOMS: atom_id res chain seq x y z
N ALA A 1 6.61 24.32 -31.40
CA ALA A 1 6.29 23.59 -30.18
C ALA A 1 5.31 24.43 -29.35
N ASP A 2 4.25 23.83 -28.83
CA ASP A 2 3.31 24.50 -27.94
C ASP A 2 4.05 25.02 -26.70
N PRO A 3 3.99 26.32 -26.38
CA PRO A 3 4.67 26.88 -25.22
C PRO A 3 4.12 26.35 -23.88
N ALA A 4 2.89 25.88 -23.85
CA ALA A 4 2.28 25.26 -22.66
C ALA A 4 2.79 23.85 -22.36
N PHE A 5 3.58 23.26 -23.24
CA PHE A 5 4.07 21.89 -23.13
C PHE A 5 5.54 21.88 -22.69
N ASP A 6 5.82 21.44 -21.45
CA ASP A 6 7.17 21.47 -20.88
C ASP A 6 7.98 20.19 -21.13
N GLY A 7 7.32 19.05 -21.31
CA GLY A 7 8.01 17.79 -21.52
C GLY A 7 7.08 16.61 -21.75
N LEU A 8 7.66 15.41 -21.81
CA LEU A 8 6.97 14.14 -21.94
C LEU A 8 7.31 13.24 -20.77
N LEU A 9 6.30 12.75 -20.07
CA LEU A 9 6.43 11.64 -19.17
C LEU A 9 6.18 10.35 -19.96
N LEU A 10 7.13 9.44 -19.93
CA LEU A 10 7.04 8.12 -20.55
C LEU A 10 6.78 7.09 -19.45
N ASP A 11 5.52 6.76 -19.29
CA ASP A 11 5.08 5.76 -18.32
C ASP A 11 5.51 4.36 -18.72
N GLU A 12 5.78 3.48 -17.73
CA GLU A 12 6.28 2.12 -17.94
C GLU A 12 7.44 2.05 -18.93
N PHE A 13 8.36 3.02 -18.84
CA PHE A 13 9.52 3.09 -19.73
C PHE A 13 10.41 1.85 -19.55
N PHE A 14 11.07 1.42 -20.61
CA PHE A 14 11.79 0.16 -20.68
C PHE A 14 12.75 -0.06 -19.51
N SER A 15 12.89 -1.30 -19.12
CA SER A 15 13.84 -1.75 -18.11
C SER A 15 14.96 -2.59 -18.75
N GLY A 16 16.13 -2.59 -18.09
CA GLY A 16 17.25 -3.46 -18.46
C GLY A 16 17.89 -3.12 -19.82
N ASP A 17 18.25 -4.15 -20.55
CA ASP A 17 18.91 -4.06 -21.87
C ASP A 17 17.86 -4.20 -22.99
N ASP A 18 17.42 -3.09 -23.55
CA ASP A 18 16.37 -3.04 -24.58
C ASP A 18 16.92 -2.48 -25.91
N ALA A 19 16.66 -3.16 -26.99
CA ALA A 19 17.11 -2.76 -28.34
C ALA A 19 16.60 -1.38 -28.81
N ARG A 20 15.60 -0.80 -28.12
CA ARG A 20 15.04 0.54 -28.40
C ARG A 20 15.87 1.68 -27.84
N TYR A 21 16.74 1.44 -26.86
CA TYR A 21 17.56 2.50 -26.25
C TYR A 21 18.41 3.30 -27.23
N PRO A 22 19.08 2.71 -28.24
CA PRO A 22 19.82 3.49 -29.23
C PRO A 22 18.96 4.51 -29.99
N ALA A 23 17.73 4.13 -30.35
CA ALA A 23 16.80 5.03 -31.03
C ALA A 23 16.35 6.18 -30.13
N PHE A 24 16.10 5.93 -28.83
CA PHE A 24 15.78 6.98 -27.85
C PHE A 24 16.97 7.89 -27.57
N SER A 25 18.19 7.35 -27.52
CA SER A 25 19.41 8.16 -27.37
C SER A 25 19.59 9.12 -28.54
N GLU A 26 19.43 8.62 -29.76
CA GLU A 26 19.50 9.47 -30.97
C GLU A 26 18.39 10.52 -31.00
N ALA A 27 17.16 10.15 -30.58
CA ALA A 27 16.07 11.12 -30.50
C ALA A 27 16.38 12.25 -29.50
N LEU A 28 16.94 11.93 -28.32
CA LEU A 28 17.36 12.93 -27.34
C LEU A 28 18.44 13.87 -27.89
N HIS A 29 19.45 13.35 -28.62
CA HIS A 29 20.47 14.17 -29.26
C HIS A 29 19.86 15.11 -30.28
N ARG A 30 18.96 14.67 -31.15
CA ARG A 30 18.26 15.50 -32.14
C ARG A 30 17.40 16.57 -31.48
N LEU A 31 16.62 16.20 -30.46
CA LEU A 31 15.79 17.15 -29.72
C LEU A 31 16.64 18.20 -29.00
N GLY A 32 17.76 17.80 -28.39
CA GLY A 32 18.68 18.71 -27.71
C GLY A 32 19.38 19.69 -28.67
N ALA A 33 19.60 19.27 -29.92
CA ALA A 33 20.18 20.10 -30.96
C ALA A 33 19.20 21.10 -31.60
N ASP A 34 17.88 20.85 -31.48
CA ASP A 34 16.84 21.72 -32.04
C ASP A 34 16.45 22.82 -31.05
N PRO A 35 16.67 24.12 -31.38
CA PRO A 35 16.35 25.24 -30.47
C PRO A 35 14.87 25.24 -29.99
N ARG A 36 13.94 24.70 -30.79
CA ARG A 36 12.52 24.66 -30.47
C ARG A 36 12.21 23.73 -29.30
N PHE A 37 13.08 22.75 -29.04
CA PHE A 37 12.89 21.70 -28.01
C PHE A 37 13.93 21.77 -26.87
N LYS A 38 14.92 22.68 -26.97
CA LYS A 38 16.00 22.78 -25.97
C LYS A 38 15.53 22.90 -24.53
N ALA A 39 14.37 23.53 -24.29
CA ALA A 39 13.78 23.69 -22.97
C ALA A 39 12.88 22.52 -22.57
N LYS A 40 12.54 21.61 -23.49
CA LYS A 40 11.62 20.49 -23.23
C LYS A 40 12.38 19.33 -22.60
N LYS A 41 11.71 18.64 -21.67
CA LYS A 41 12.31 17.58 -20.88
C LYS A 41 11.62 16.24 -21.15
N LEU A 42 12.40 15.17 -21.04
CA LEU A 42 11.89 13.81 -21.00
C LEU A 42 11.92 13.31 -19.54
N TYR A 43 10.85 12.64 -19.16
CA TYR A 43 10.69 12.02 -17.84
C TYR A 43 10.41 10.52 -18.04
N PRO A 44 11.43 9.67 -18.29
CA PRO A 44 11.23 8.23 -18.29
C PRO A 44 10.84 7.79 -16.87
N TYR A 45 9.70 7.10 -16.77
CA TYR A 45 9.07 6.72 -15.52
C TYR A 45 8.97 5.19 -15.46
N CYS A 46 9.78 4.56 -14.62
CA CYS A 46 9.84 3.11 -14.49
C CYS A 46 10.57 2.66 -13.21
N GLY A 47 10.23 1.47 -12.71
CA GLY A 47 10.88 0.84 -11.56
C GLY A 47 12.25 0.23 -11.86
N SER A 48 12.42 -0.30 -13.04
CA SER A 48 13.57 -1.12 -13.42
C SER A 48 14.54 -0.38 -14.35
N HIS A 49 15.12 0.70 -13.85
CA HIS A 49 16.19 1.42 -14.55
C HIS A 49 17.56 0.81 -14.26
N TYR A 50 18.56 1.16 -15.08
CA TYR A 50 19.95 0.86 -14.73
C TYR A 50 20.31 1.53 -13.39
N PRO A 51 21.02 0.86 -12.47
CA PRO A 51 21.53 -0.51 -12.50
C PRO A 51 20.53 -1.55 -11.99
N ASP A 52 19.30 -1.18 -11.76
CA ASP A 52 18.23 -2.04 -11.24
C ASP A 52 17.73 -3.01 -12.30
N ARG A 53 18.61 -3.75 -12.90
CA ARG A 53 18.28 -4.63 -14.03
C ARG A 53 17.22 -5.67 -13.71
N ASN A 54 17.11 -6.03 -12.44
CA ASN A 54 16.07 -6.92 -11.94
C ASN A 54 15.71 -6.51 -10.53
N ASP A 55 14.49 -6.07 -10.27
CA ASP A 55 13.92 -6.04 -8.92
C ASP A 55 13.91 -7.44 -8.26
N TRP A 56 14.38 -8.46 -8.99
CA TRP A 56 14.39 -9.88 -8.65
C TRP A 56 15.80 -10.46 -8.40
N GLY A 57 16.83 -9.65 -8.25
CA GLY A 57 18.01 -10.12 -7.53
C GLY A 57 19.37 -10.16 -8.20
N ASP A 58 19.51 -10.14 -9.50
CA ASP A 58 20.84 -10.29 -10.11
C ASP A 58 21.37 -8.97 -10.69
N TYR A 59 22.17 -8.28 -9.89
CA TYR A 59 23.01 -7.17 -10.35
C TYR A 59 24.39 -7.71 -10.80
N ASP A 60 24.71 -7.50 -12.08
CA ASP A 60 26.04 -7.77 -12.63
C ASP A 60 26.85 -6.45 -12.63
N GLU A 61 27.77 -6.31 -11.68
CA GLU A 61 28.66 -5.15 -11.56
C GLU A 61 29.55 -4.95 -12.79
N GLU A 62 29.82 -6.00 -13.57
CA GLU A 62 30.72 -5.98 -14.72
C GLU A 62 30.01 -5.59 -16.02
N ASN A 63 28.70 -5.54 -16.07
CA ASN A 63 27.93 -5.29 -17.28
C ASN A 63 27.84 -3.79 -17.64
N THR A 64 28.97 -3.20 -17.97
CA THR A 64 29.06 -1.84 -18.54
C THR A 64 28.57 -1.75 -19.99
N SER A 65 28.24 -2.88 -20.62
CA SER A 65 27.74 -2.99 -22.00
C SER A 65 26.24 -2.83 -22.14
N ASN A 66 25.53 -2.54 -21.05
CA ASN A 66 24.08 -2.34 -21.08
C ASN A 66 23.72 -1.17 -22.01
N SER A 67 22.86 -1.45 -23.00
CA SER A 67 22.42 -0.49 -24.02
C SER A 67 21.71 0.76 -23.43
N SER A 68 21.23 0.66 -22.19
CA SER A 68 20.59 1.79 -21.49
C SER A 68 21.59 2.86 -21.02
N VAL A 69 22.87 2.51 -20.79
CA VAL A 69 23.87 3.47 -20.26
C VAL A 69 24.04 4.69 -21.14
N PRO A 70 24.22 4.58 -22.48
CA PRO A 70 24.26 5.74 -23.36
C PRO A 70 22.99 6.59 -23.30
N PHE A 71 21.83 5.96 -23.18
CA PHE A 71 20.56 6.67 -23.05
C PHE A 71 20.47 7.48 -21.76
N TRP A 72 20.78 6.89 -20.61
CA TRP A 72 20.75 7.62 -19.33
C TRP A 72 21.75 8.78 -19.33
N ARG A 73 22.91 8.59 -19.93
CA ARG A 73 23.91 9.65 -20.11
C ARG A 73 23.35 10.80 -20.97
N ALA A 74 22.73 10.49 -22.10
CA ALA A 74 22.11 11.49 -22.97
C ALA A 74 20.94 12.21 -22.28
N ALA A 75 20.11 11.47 -21.51
CA ALA A 75 19.02 12.04 -20.73
C ALA A 75 19.52 13.04 -19.67
N ILE A 76 20.54 12.66 -18.89
CA ILE A 76 21.14 13.54 -17.88
C ILE A 76 21.76 14.79 -18.55
N GLN A 77 22.53 14.62 -19.63
CA GLN A 77 23.18 15.72 -20.35
C GLN A 77 22.18 16.67 -20.99
N SER A 78 21.04 16.17 -21.48
CA SER A 78 19.95 17.00 -22.01
C SER A 78 19.18 17.76 -20.94
N GLY A 79 19.48 17.53 -19.67
CA GLY A 79 18.75 18.06 -18.53
C GLY A 79 17.35 17.44 -18.33
N SER A 80 17.08 16.30 -18.96
CA SER A 80 15.90 15.47 -18.68
C SER A 80 15.97 14.92 -17.24
N ARG A 81 14.88 14.30 -16.75
CA ARG A 81 14.78 13.83 -15.36
C ARG A 81 14.38 12.37 -15.37
N ILE A 82 15.02 11.59 -14.52
CA ILE A 82 14.74 10.17 -14.34
C ILE A 82 13.69 10.04 -13.25
N ALA A 83 12.48 9.62 -13.60
CA ALA A 83 11.44 9.32 -12.62
C ALA A 83 11.58 7.83 -12.19
N TRP A 84 12.14 7.64 -11.03
CA TRP A 84 12.51 6.33 -10.51
C TRP A 84 11.48 5.83 -9.51
N GLU A 85 10.74 4.80 -9.87
CA GLU A 85 9.72 4.19 -9.03
C GLU A 85 10.32 3.40 -7.89
N ARG A 86 9.85 3.67 -6.68
CA ARG A 86 10.18 2.93 -5.47
C ARG A 86 8.91 2.68 -4.68
N TYR A 87 8.08 1.77 -5.18
CA TYR A 87 6.85 1.35 -4.54
C TYR A 87 7.18 0.26 -3.52
N LEU A 88 7.53 0.70 -2.31
CA LEU A 88 7.91 -0.21 -1.25
C LEU A 88 6.68 -0.63 -0.44
N GLN A 89 6.58 -1.93 -0.25
CA GLN A 89 5.59 -2.53 0.61
C GLN A 89 6.09 -2.55 2.05
N GLU A 90 5.23 -2.23 2.99
CA GLU A 90 5.57 -2.30 4.41
C GLU A 90 5.97 -3.73 4.84
N ARG A 91 6.68 -3.83 5.93
CA ARG A 91 7.10 -5.09 6.56
C ARG A 91 6.49 -5.17 7.96
N HIS A 92 6.27 -6.39 8.44
CA HIS A 92 5.70 -6.63 9.78
C HIS A 92 6.58 -6.13 10.92
N ASP A 93 7.88 -5.97 10.67
CA ASP A 93 8.89 -5.53 11.63
C ASP A 93 9.56 -4.25 11.14
N LYS A 94 9.79 -3.31 12.07
CA LYS A 94 10.34 -1.99 11.77
C LYS A 94 11.79 -2.03 11.30
N GLU A 95 12.61 -2.91 11.86
CA GLU A 95 14.02 -3.02 11.47
C GLU A 95 14.12 -3.64 10.09
N ILE A 96 13.32 -4.68 9.80
CA ILE A 96 13.22 -5.25 8.43
C ILE A 96 12.76 -4.18 7.43
N ALA A 97 11.84 -3.30 7.85
CA ALA A 97 11.40 -2.20 6.99
C ALA A 97 12.51 -1.18 6.70
N LYS A 98 13.37 -0.88 7.68
CA LYS A 98 14.54 -0.03 7.47
C LYS A 98 15.54 -0.65 6.52
N ASP A 99 15.84 -1.94 6.71
CA ASP A 99 16.75 -2.69 5.85
C ASP A 99 16.23 -2.71 4.41
N LEU A 100 14.92 -2.89 4.21
CA LEU A 100 14.29 -2.81 2.89
C LEU A 100 14.47 -1.43 2.25
N ILE A 101 14.28 -0.35 3.00
CA ILE A 101 14.46 1.02 2.49
C ILE A 101 15.92 1.25 2.10
N GLU A 102 16.87 0.81 2.93
CA GLU A 102 18.30 0.88 2.65
C GLU A 102 18.65 0.08 1.38
N GLU A 103 18.25 -1.19 1.31
CA GLU A 103 18.51 -2.07 0.15
C GLU A 103 17.92 -1.49 -1.14
N ARG A 104 16.66 -1.06 -1.10
CA ARG A 104 15.90 -0.67 -2.30
C ARG A 104 16.15 0.75 -2.76
N ILE A 105 16.62 1.63 -1.90
CA ILE A 105 16.90 3.03 -2.23
C ILE A 105 18.37 3.34 -2.07
N GLY A 106 18.93 3.14 -0.87
CA GLY A 106 20.29 3.56 -0.55
C GLY A 106 21.38 2.82 -1.32
N GLU A 107 21.36 1.51 -1.30
CA GLU A 107 22.32 0.72 -2.06
C GLU A 107 22.19 0.99 -3.57
N LYS A 108 20.97 1.07 -4.04
CA LYS A 108 20.72 1.29 -5.48
C LYS A 108 21.17 2.67 -5.95
N ILE A 109 20.91 3.74 -5.21
CA ILE A 109 21.42 5.08 -5.61
C ILE A 109 22.94 5.11 -5.63
N ARG A 110 23.63 4.44 -4.71
CA ARG A 110 25.08 4.35 -4.73
C ARG A 110 25.62 3.57 -5.94
N LEU A 111 24.89 2.55 -6.41
CA LEU A 111 25.22 1.86 -7.67
C LEU A 111 25.05 2.81 -8.88
N TRP A 112 23.97 3.56 -8.94
CA TRP A 112 23.78 4.59 -9.97
C TRP A 112 24.92 5.60 -9.99
N GLN A 113 25.36 6.06 -8.83
CA GLN A 113 26.44 7.04 -8.69
C GLN A 113 27.81 6.54 -9.14
N LYS A 114 28.07 5.23 -9.08
CA LYS A 114 29.30 4.63 -9.62
C LYS A 114 29.45 4.89 -11.14
N VAL A 115 28.35 4.92 -11.87
CA VAL A 115 28.33 5.10 -13.35
C VAL A 115 27.97 6.49 -13.77
N PHE A 116 27.12 7.17 -13.02
CA PHE A 116 26.61 8.52 -13.26
C PHE A 116 26.82 9.38 -12.00
N PRO A 117 28.00 9.94 -11.79
CA PRO A 117 28.26 10.81 -10.64
C PRO A 117 27.22 11.93 -10.54
N ASN A 118 26.68 12.17 -9.35
CA ASN A 118 25.64 13.16 -9.06
C ASN A 118 24.29 12.92 -9.77
N VAL A 119 23.99 11.69 -10.16
CA VAL A 119 22.73 11.34 -10.84
C VAL A 119 21.49 11.74 -10.04
N GLN A 120 21.54 11.76 -8.72
CA GLN A 120 20.45 12.19 -7.85
C GLN A 120 19.97 13.62 -8.16
N GLU A 121 20.84 14.51 -8.67
CA GLU A 121 20.46 15.86 -9.09
C GLU A 121 19.57 15.86 -10.35
N SER A 122 19.46 14.73 -11.02
CA SER A 122 18.58 14.51 -12.17
C SER A 122 17.46 13.51 -11.88
N MET A 123 17.34 13.01 -10.64
CA MET A 123 16.36 11.98 -10.26
C MET A 123 15.15 12.56 -9.53
N ILE A 124 14.00 12.02 -9.87
CA ILE A 124 12.76 12.15 -9.12
C ILE A 124 12.43 10.76 -8.58
N ILE A 125 12.39 10.61 -7.26
CA ILE A 125 11.95 9.34 -6.66
C ILE A 125 10.43 9.34 -6.55
N ALA A 126 9.79 8.32 -7.14
CA ALA A 126 8.36 8.14 -7.10
C ALA A 126 7.99 7.08 -6.05
N PHE A 127 7.35 7.50 -4.98
CA PHE A 127 6.79 6.59 -3.98
C PHE A 127 5.38 6.13 -4.34
N GLY A 128 5.05 4.89 -3.99
CA GLY A 128 3.67 4.44 -3.92
C GLY A 128 3.06 4.78 -2.55
N TYR A 129 1.80 5.24 -2.55
CA TYR A 129 1.03 5.44 -1.32
C TYR A 129 -0.38 4.86 -1.48
N MET A 130 -0.41 3.59 -1.86
CA MET A 130 -1.62 2.84 -2.13
C MET A 130 -2.05 2.08 -0.86
N SER A 131 -3.26 2.28 -0.43
CA SER A 131 -3.78 1.76 0.84
C SER A 131 -5.10 1.01 0.71
N MET A 132 -5.66 0.88 -0.49
CA MET A 132 -6.83 0.04 -0.75
C MET A 132 -6.87 -0.49 -2.17
N GLY A 133 -7.45 -1.66 -2.36
CA GLY A 133 -7.62 -2.33 -3.64
C GLY A 133 -6.33 -2.89 -4.21
N PHE A 134 -5.39 -2.03 -4.50
CA PHE A 134 -4.04 -2.34 -4.96
C PHE A 134 -3.07 -1.69 -3.97
N ALA A 135 -2.71 -2.41 -2.91
CA ALA A 135 -2.15 -1.81 -1.71
C ALA A 135 -0.72 -2.22 -1.41
N LEU A 136 0.08 -1.24 -1.02
CA LEU A 136 1.38 -1.42 -0.37
C LEU A 136 1.24 -1.55 1.17
N ASN A 137 0.07 -1.21 1.70
CA ASN A 137 -0.37 -1.52 3.05
C ASN A 137 -0.78 -3.00 3.09
N ALA A 138 0.13 -3.87 3.49
CA ALA A 138 -0.06 -5.32 3.44
C ALA A 138 -0.29 -5.96 4.81
N HIS A 139 0.11 -5.29 5.89
CA HIS A 139 0.11 -5.83 7.24
C HIS A 139 -0.84 -5.04 8.18
N PRO A 140 -1.99 -5.61 8.58
CA PRO A 140 -2.93 -4.90 9.45
C PRO A 140 -2.43 -4.69 10.90
N SER A 141 -1.22 -5.15 11.21
CA SER A 141 -0.52 -4.91 12.48
C SER A 141 0.49 -3.75 12.41
N VAL A 142 0.58 -3.05 11.27
CA VAL A 142 1.54 -1.97 11.03
C VAL A 142 0.80 -0.68 10.69
N ASP A 143 1.25 0.45 11.21
CA ASP A 143 0.77 1.77 10.78
C ASP A 143 1.50 2.19 9.49
N TYR A 144 0.82 2.06 8.36
CA TYR A 144 1.35 2.41 7.05
C TYR A 144 1.80 3.88 6.95
N LYS A 145 1.20 4.78 7.72
CA LYS A 145 1.63 6.18 7.79
C LYS A 145 3.05 6.33 8.31
N VAL A 146 3.42 5.50 9.28
CA VAL A 146 4.79 5.49 9.84
C VAL A 146 5.77 4.93 8.81
N PHE A 147 5.40 3.90 8.08
CA PHE A 147 6.26 3.35 7.02
C PHE A 147 6.48 4.36 5.89
N LEU A 148 5.44 5.10 5.46
CA LEU A 148 5.60 6.19 4.49
C LEU A 148 6.54 7.28 5.04
N ASP A 149 6.37 7.69 6.29
CA ASP A 149 7.22 8.69 6.94
C ASP A 149 8.69 8.26 7.01
N MET A 150 8.96 6.98 7.28
CA MET A 150 10.31 6.42 7.27
C MET A 150 10.97 6.54 5.89
N GLN A 151 10.24 6.31 4.80
CA GLN A 151 10.75 6.46 3.44
C GLN A 151 11.12 7.92 3.15
N PHE A 152 10.23 8.87 3.45
CA PHE A 152 10.50 10.29 3.25
C PHE A 152 11.67 10.78 4.09
N ARG A 153 11.74 10.37 5.37
CA ARG A 153 12.87 10.69 6.24
C ARG A 153 14.19 10.16 5.67
N TYR A 154 14.16 8.94 5.13
CA TYR A 154 15.34 8.35 4.50
C TYR A 154 15.86 9.23 3.37
N LEU A 155 14.99 9.73 2.46
CA LEU A 155 15.41 10.65 1.40
C LEU A 155 15.99 11.96 1.94
N ALA A 156 15.46 12.45 3.05
CA ALA A 156 15.91 13.71 3.66
C ALA A 156 17.25 13.57 4.41
N THR A 157 17.65 12.37 4.81
CA THR A 157 18.80 12.16 5.70
C THR A 157 19.95 11.34 5.09
N GLU A 158 19.69 10.58 4.02
CA GLU A 158 20.72 9.76 3.35
C GLU A 158 21.69 10.65 2.56
N PRO A 159 23.00 10.62 2.90
CA PRO A 159 23.98 11.47 2.22
C PRO A 159 24.08 11.27 0.71
N ALA A 160 23.88 10.04 0.22
CA ALA A 160 23.90 9.74 -1.21
C ALA A 160 22.75 10.42 -2.00
N LEU A 161 21.71 10.85 -1.30
CA LEU A 161 20.55 11.53 -1.89
C LEU A 161 20.60 13.04 -1.73
N LYS A 162 21.69 13.58 -1.16
CA LYS A 162 21.85 15.03 -1.05
C LYS A 162 21.83 15.69 -2.43
N GLY A 163 20.94 16.66 -2.62
CA GLY A 163 20.72 17.30 -3.91
C GLY A 163 19.73 16.57 -4.82
N LEU A 164 18.98 15.59 -4.28
CA LEU A 164 17.90 14.93 -5.01
C LEU A 164 17.00 15.96 -5.69
N TYR A 165 16.75 15.78 -7.00
CA TYR A 165 15.99 16.76 -7.78
C TYR A 165 14.54 16.88 -7.32
N GLY A 166 13.90 15.77 -6.99
CA GLY A 166 12.51 15.81 -6.55
C GLY A 166 11.95 14.49 -6.07
N ILE A 167 10.75 14.58 -5.54
CA ILE A 167 9.94 13.45 -5.07
C ILE A 167 8.58 13.56 -5.73
N THR A 168 8.03 12.46 -6.18
CA THR A 168 6.65 12.35 -6.66
C THR A 168 5.97 11.14 -6.03
N GLY A 169 4.70 10.96 -6.29
CA GLY A 169 3.94 9.83 -5.77
C GLY A 169 2.96 9.27 -6.79
N TRP A 170 2.70 7.98 -6.67
CA TRP A 170 1.75 7.22 -7.45
C TRP A 170 0.98 6.30 -6.50
N THR A 171 -0.29 6.05 -6.55
CA THR A 171 -1.37 6.73 -7.26
C THR A 171 -2.46 7.08 -6.26
N SER A 172 -3.04 8.26 -6.42
CA SER A 172 -4.11 8.73 -5.54
C SER A 172 -5.41 7.93 -5.67
N GLY A 173 -5.62 7.24 -6.80
CA GLY A 173 -6.83 6.45 -7.03
C GLY A 173 -6.95 5.19 -6.16
N TYR A 174 -5.86 4.78 -5.52
CA TYR A 174 -5.79 3.60 -4.63
C TYR A 174 -5.46 3.97 -3.18
N ALA A 175 -5.81 5.17 -2.75
CA ALA A 175 -5.56 5.63 -1.40
C ALA A 175 -6.79 6.31 -0.80
N GLU A 176 -7.04 6.06 0.48
CA GLU A 176 -8.05 6.77 1.24
C GLU A 176 -7.63 8.24 1.47
N GLU A 177 -8.61 9.08 1.73
CA GLU A 177 -8.42 10.51 1.99
C GLU A 177 -7.35 10.78 3.07
N GLU A 178 -7.33 9.97 4.13
CA GLU A 178 -6.33 10.07 5.20
C GLU A 178 -4.91 9.90 4.66
N THR A 179 -4.68 8.85 3.86
CA THR A 179 -3.36 8.55 3.27
C THR A 179 -2.91 9.66 2.33
N LEU A 180 -3.83 10.21 1.52
CA LEU A 180 -3.54 11.35 0.63
C LEU A 180 -3.11 12.60 1.41
N LYS A 181 -3.86 12.95 2.46
CA LYS A 181 -3.55 14.09 3.32
C LYS A 181 -2.24 13.90 4.06
N TRP A 182 -2.01 12.68 4.59
CA TRP A 182 -0.77 12.34 5.27
C TRP A 182 0.44 12.47 4.33
N THR A 183 0.35 11.93 3.13
CA THR A 183 1.41 12.03 2.11
C THR A 183 1.68 13.48 1.73
N ALA A 184 0.64 14.30 1.53
CA ALA A 184 0.80 15.73 1.28
C ALA A 184 1.51 16.44 2.44
N ARG A 185 1.22 16.05 3.70
CA ARG A 185 1.91 16.60 4.87
C ARG A 185 3.37 16.15 4.95
N LEU A 186 3.69 14.92 4.53
CA LEU A 186 5.08 14.45 4.41
C LEU A 186 5.87 15.23 3.36
N TYR A 187 5.29 15.48 2.18
CA TYR A 187 5.93 16.35 1.17
C TYR A 187 6.25 17.74 1.74
N ARG A 188 5.33 18.33 2.49
CA ARG A 188 5.56 19.62 3.11
C ARG A 188 6.64 19.54 4.18
N HIS A 189 6.56 18.56 5.09
CA HIS A 189 7.47 18.39 6.21
C HIS A 189 8.93 18.25 5.78
N TYR A 190 9.18 17.37 4.82
CA TYR A 190 10.55 17.08 4.36
C TYR A 190 10.98 17.97 3.20
N GLY A 191 10.12 18.14 2.19
CA GLY A 191 10.50 18.81 0.95
C GLY A 191 10.43 20.32 1.00
N ILE A 192 9.53 20.91 1.79
CA ILE A 192 9.34 22.38 1.89
C ILE A 192 9.94 22.93 3.17
N GLU A 193 9.63 22.31 4.31
CA GLU A 193 10.08 22.77 5.62
C GLU A 193 11.51 22.32 5.95
N GLY A 194 12.04 21.32 5.23
CA GLY A 194 13.41 20.82 5.41
C GLY A 194 13.66 20.08 6.72
N ASN A 195 12.60 19.54 7.34
CA ASN A 195 12.72 18.76 8.57
C ASN A 195 13.41 17.40 8.28
N THR A 196 13.98 16.79 9.32
CA THR A 196 14.69 15.50 9.24
C THR A 196 14.25 14.50 10.30
N ASP A 197 13.41 14.91 11.24
CA ASP A 197 12.82 14.04 12.24
C ASP A 197 11.50 13.42 11.75
N LEU A 198 11.15 12.26 12.28
CA LEU A 198 9.91 11.57 11.92
C LEU A 198 8.69 12.38 12.34
N LEU A 199 7.85 12.75 11.39
CA LEU A 199 6.57 13.42 11.62
C LEU A 199 5.62 12.53 12.42
N SER A 200 5.58 11.23 12.12
CA SER A 200 4.77 10.23 12.83
C SER A 200 5.07 10.20 14.33
N LYS A 201 6.33 10.40 14.72
CA LYS A 201 6.72 10.49 16.14
C LYS A 201 6.12 11.73 16.81
N ARG A 202 6.06 12.87 16.11
CA ARG A 202 5.41 14.09 16.62
C ARG A 202 3.91 13.87 16.83
N CYS A 203 3.27 13.10 15.95
CA CYS A 203 1.86 12.74 16.05
C CYS A 203 1.57 11.59 17.04
N GLY A 204 2.59 11.01 17.67
CA GLY A 204 2.43 9.91 18.63
C GLY A 204 2.12 8.56 17.97
N PHE A 205 2.38 8.41 16.66
CA PHE A 205 2.18 7.15 15.93
C PHE A 205 3.36 6.20 16.13
N THR A 206 3.06 4.92 16.22
CA THR A 206 4.02 3.83 16.35
C THR A 206 3.95 2.91 15.15
N TYR A 207 5.07 2.31 14.78
CA TYR A 207 5.15 1.41 13.62
C TYR A 207 4.25 0.18 13.82
N GLU A 208 4.45 -0.54 14.93
CA GLU A 208 3.59 -1.66 15.31
C GLU A 208 2.32 -1.16 15.99
N LEU A 209 1.18 -1.68 15.56
CA LEU A 209 -0.13 -1.36 16.09
C LEU A 209 -0.46 -2.27 17.30
N PRO A 210 -0.56 -1.72 18.52
CA PRO A 210 -0.72 -2.54 19.73
C PRO A 210 -2.18 -2.80 20.12
N HIS A 211 -3.13 -2.39 19.27
CA HIS A 211 -4.54 -2.26 19.69
C HIS A 211 -5.29 -3.58 19.69
N ILE A 212 -5.02 -4.44 18.71
CA ILE A 212 -5.64 -5.78 18.57
C ILE A 212 -4.58 -6.83 18.27
N LYS A 213 -4.90 -8.09 18.49
CA LYS A 213 -4.03 -9.24 18.22
C LYS A 213 -4.53 -10.02 17.01
N ASN A 214 -3.59 -10.68 16.31
CA ASN A 214 -3.90 -11.62 15.24
C ASN A 214 -4.94 -11.07 14.23
N PRO A 215 -4.70 -9.88 13.64
CA PRO A 215 -5.68 -9.17 12.84
C PRO A 215 -5.99 -9.84 11.49
N ASP A 216 -5.13 -10.78 11.07
CA ASP A 216 -5.27 -11.57 9.83
C ASP A 216 -5.62 -13.03 10.09
N PHE A 217 -5.96 -13.41 11.33
CA PHE A 217 -6.24 -14.80 11.72
C PHE A 217 -5.11 -15.79 11.39
N ALA A 218 -3.87 -15.34 11.27
CA ALA A 218 -2.71 -16.18 10.94
C ALA A 218 -2.47 -17.29 11.98
N PHE A 219 -2.85 -17.04 13.22
CA PHE A 219 -2.77 -17.99 14.34
C PHE A 219 -4.17 -18.50 14.74
N ASN A 220 -4.95 -18.93 13.74
CA ASN A 220 -6.34 -19.31 13.93
C ASN A 220 -7.14 -18.16 14.57
N TRP A 221 -7.94 -18.39 15.58
CA TRP A 221 -8.67 -17.34 16.31
C TRP A 221 -7.97 -16.90 17.61
N GLU A 222 -6.67 -17.11 17.74
CA GLU A 222 -5.94 -16.62 18.91
C GLU A 222 -6.18 -15.11 19.13
N GLY A 223 -6.52 -14.75 20.36
CA GLY A 223 -6.86 -13.37 20.72
C GLY A 223 -8.30 -12.95 20.43
N TRP A 224 -9.06 -13.75 19.66
CA TRP A 224 -10.47 -13.56 19.39
C TRP A 224 -11.34 -14.45 20.26
N ASP A 225 -12.37 -13.85 20.85
CA ASP A 225 -13.42 -14.58 21.57
C ASP A 225 -14.45 -15.10 20.55
N VAL A 226 -14.49 -16.42 20.39
CA VAL A 226 -15.45 -17.14 19.56
C VAL A 226 -16.34 -17.94 20.51
N PRO A 227 -17.58 -17.48 20.78
CA PRO A 227 -18.47 -18.16 21.73
C PRO A 227 -18.76 -19.63 21.34
N VAL A 228 -18.71 -20.55 22.30
CA VAL A 228 -18.87 -21.99 22.07
C VAL A 228 -20.15 -22.34 21.28
N ASN A 229 -21.21 -21.57 21.47
CA ASN A 229 -22.49 -21.80 20.81
C ASN A 229 -22.52 -21.41 19.31
N ILE A 230 -21.44 -20.80 18.79
CA ILE A 230 -21.27 -20.46 17.37
C ILE A 230 -20.03 -21.10 16.73
N GLU A 231 -19.19 -21.80 17.51
CA GLU A 231 -17.94 -22.41 17.00
C GLU A 231 -18.16 -23.28 15.76
N ARG A 232 -19.26 -24.01 15.68
CA ARG A 232 -19.60 -24.86 14.53
C ARG A 232 -19.82 -24.09 13.24
N ASN A 233 -20.10 -22.79 13.34
CA ASN A 233 -20.34 -21.91 12.21
C ASN A 233 -19.11 -21.07 11.82
N CYS A 234 -18.06 -21.10 12.66
CA CYS A 234 -16.84 -20.29 12.48
C CYS A 234 -15.65 -21.20 12.21
N THR A 235 -14.86 -20.86 11.20
CA THR A 235 -13.66 -21.63 10.85
C THR A 235 -12.62 -20.68 10.27
N VAL A 236 -11.37 -20.82 10.70
CA VAL A 236 -10.27 -20.14 9.99
C VAL A 236 -9.79 -21.06 8.88
N LYS A 237 -9.63 -20.51 7.69
CA LYS A 237 -9.11 -21.21 6.51
C LYS A 237 -7.88 -20.49 5.97
N SER A 238 -6.92 -21.25 5.44
CA SER A 238 -5.83 -20.73 4.65
C SER A 238 -6.19 -20.90 3.17
N ILE A 239 -5.99 -19.84 2.38
CA ILE A 239 -6.25 -19.81 0.95
C ILE A 239 -5.03 -19.20 0.28
N ASP A 240 -4.25 -20.03 -0.41
CA ASP A 240 -3.02 -19.59 -1.06
C ASP A 240 -3.29 -18.48 -2.08
N GLY A 241 -2.51 -17.40 -2.02
CA GLY A 241 -2.66 -16.25 -2.90
C GLY A 241 -3.82 -15.30 -2.56
N TYR A 242 -4.56 -15.54 -1.48
CA TYR A 242 -5.72 -14.72 -1.12
C TYR A 242 -5.35 -13.25 -0.85
N SER A 243 -4.23 -13.01 -0.18
CA SER A 243 -3.72 -11.65 0.05
C SER A 243 -3.45 -10.90 -1.25
N ALA A 244 -2.85 -11.58 -2.22
CA ALA A 244 -2.58 -11.00 -3.53
C ALA A 244 -3.88 -10.70 -4.30
N LEU A 245 -4.92 -11.55 -4.18
CA LEU A 245 -6.24 -11.26 -4.74
C LEU A 245 -6.87 -10.00 -4.15
N GLN A 246 -6.65 -9.74 -2.85
CA GLN A 246 -7.11 -8.52 -2.20
C GLN A 246 -6.33 -7.27 -2.65
N GLY A 247 -5.35 -7.42 -3.52
CA GLY A 247 -4.47 -6.33 -3.96
C GLY A 247 -3.41 -5.96 -2.94
N ARG A 248 -3.22 -6.74 -1.88
CA ARG A 248 -2.07 -6.61 -0.97
C ARG A 248 -0.85 -7.07 -1.74
N TRP A 249 -0.11 -6.14 -2.29
CA TRP A 249 1.03 -6.43 -3.18
C TRP A 249 2.12 -7.13 -2.40
N SER A 250 1.94 -8.40 -2.22
CA SER A 250 2.72 -9.18 -1.30
C SER A 250 3.68 -10.14 -2.02
N VAL A 251 4.91 -10.08 -1.62
CA VAL A 251 5.89 -11.15 -1.77
C VAL A 251 5.93 -12.03 -0.49
N THR A 252 4.94 -11.94 0.38
CA THR A 252 4.93 -12.59 1.68
C THR A 252 3.71 -13.50 1.81
N ASP A 253 3.81 -14.54 2.63
CA ASP A 253 2.72 -15.49 2.90
C ASP A 253 1.67 -14.95 3.88
N VAL A 254 1.77 -13.68 4.28
CA VAL A 254 0.81 -13.06 5.18
C VAL A 254 -0.51 -12.73 4.48
N GLY A 255 -1.61 -12.77 5.24
CA GLY A 255 -2.93 -12.40 4.75
C GLY A 255 -3.67 -13.50 3.97
N ASN A 256 -3.13 -14.72 3.93
CA ASN A 256 -3.77 -15.86 3.30
C ASN A 256 -4.77 -16.58 4.24
N SER A 257 -4.80 -16.21 5.52
CA SER A 257 -5.77 -16.74 6.47
C SER A 257 -7.02 -15.87 6.52
N VAL A 258 -8.18 -16.52 6.60
CA VAL A 258 -9.47 -15.84 6.63
C VAL A 258 -10.38 -16.50 7.68
N MET A 259 -11.15 -15.70 8.39
CA MET A 259 -12.28 -16.18 9.17
C MET A 259 -13.46 -16.43 8.23
N VAL A 260 -13.98 -17.64 8.19
CA VAL A 260 -15.19 -18.02 7.45
C VAL A 260 -16.32 -18.24 8.45
N VAL A 261 -17.45 -17.60 8.19
CA VAL A 261 -18.61 -17.65 9.10
C VAL A 261 -19.85 -18.00 8.30
N LYS A 262 -20.52 -19.12 8.66
CA LYS A 262 -21.78 -19.55 8.03
C LYS A 262 -22.98 -18.98 8.78
N ARG A 263 -23.74 -18.10 8.11
CA ARG A 263 -24.86 -17.38 8.71
C ARG A 263 -25.98 -18.31 9.18
N SER A 264 -26.29 -18.23 10.46
CA SER A 264 -27.33 -19.02 11.12
C SER A 264 -28.70 -18.32 11.05
N SER A 265 -29.78 -19.10 11.06
CA SER A 265 -31.14 -18.57 11.23
C SER A 265 -31.53 -18.35 12.69
N VAL A 266 -30.73 -18.84 13.61
CA VAL A 266 -31.09 -18.90 15.04
C VAL A 266 -30.51 -17.72 15.82
N ARG A 267 -29.26 -17.35 15.49
CA ARG A 267 -28.52 -16.29 16.19
C ARG A 267 -27.39 -15.75 15.35
N PRO A 268 -26.90 -14.51 15.63
CA PRO A 268 -25.69 -13.99 15.00
C PRO A 268 -24.46 -14.80 15.39
N ASN A 269 -23.55 -14.96 14.44
CA ASN A 269 -22.19 -15.38 14.73
C ASN A 269 -21.38 -14.10 14.96
N ALA A 270 -21.20 -13.76 16.21
CA ALA A 270 -20.47 -12.55 16.60
C ALA A 270 -19.18 -12.96 17.32
N ILE A 271 -18.05 -12.62 16.72
CA ILE A 271 -16.74 -12.77 17.37
C ILE A 271 -16.25 -11.43 17.87
N SER A 272 -15.42 -11.43 18.88
CA SER A 272 -14.95 -10.18 19.48
C SER A 272 -13.53 -10.27 20.03
N GLN A 273 -12.89 -9.14 20.24
CA GLN A 273 -11.69 -9.06 21.06
C GLN A 273 -11.57 -7.69 21.75
N PRO A 274 -10.81 -7.61 22.87
CA PRO A 274 -10.52 -6.34 23.51
C PRO A 274 -9.67 -5.44 22.61
N ILE A 275 -10.03 -4.16 22.56
CA ILE A 275 -9.18 -3.08 22.05
C ILE A 275 -8.40 -2.50 23.24
N ARG A 276 -7.10 -2.25 23.01
CA ARG A 276 -6.19 -1.74 24.04
C ARG A 276 -5.47 -0.50 23.57
N HIS A 277 -4.83 0.21 24.51
CA HIS A 277 -3.95 1.35 24.24
C HIS A 277 -4.62 2.50 23.46
N LEU A 278 -5.93 2.69 23.63
CA LEU A 278 -6.60 3.87 23.12
C LEU A 278 -6.29 5.11 23.97
N VAL A 279 -6.26 6.25 23.34
CA VAL A 279 -6.18 7.55 24.01
C VAL A 279 -7.56 8.22 23.91
N PRO A 280 -8.27 8.42 25.01
CA PRO A 280 -9.59 9.07 25.00
C PRO A 280 -9.53 10.44 24.31
N GLY A 281 -10.50 10.69 23.44
CA GLY A 281 -10.55 11.90 22.62
C GLY A 281 -9.92 11.75 21.24
N ASN A 282 -8.94 10.85 21.04
CA ASN A 282 -8.32 10.64 19.74
C ASN A 282 -9.21 9.81 18.80
N LEU A 283 -9.00 10.03 17.51
CA LEU A 283 -9.65 9.27 16.46
C LEU A 283 -8.85 8.02 16.09
N TYR A 284 -9.58 6.98 15.78
CA TYR A 284 -9.04 5.70 15.27
C TYR A 284 -9.85 5.25 14.08
N SER A 285 -9.23 4.53 13.15
CA SER A 285 -9.91 3.83 12.09
C SER A 285 -9.83 2.31 12.27
N VAL A 286 -10.88 1.64 11.80
CA VAL A 286 -10.90 0.19 11.62
C VAL A 286 -11.13 -0.08 10.14
N LYS A 287 -10.25 -0.87 9.53
CA LYS A 287 -10.45 -1.46 8.21
C LYS A 287 -10.65 -2.96 8.33
N LEU A 288 -11.45 -3.51 7.44
CA LEU A 288 -11.68 -4.94 7.32
C LEU A 288 -12.02 -5.25 5.87
N ILE A 289 -11.48 -6.37 5.36
CA ILE A 289 -11.82 -6.86 4.02
C ILE A 289 -12.70 -8.09 4.17
N SER A 290 -13.86 -8.09 3.50
CA SER A 290 -14.77 -9.24 3.48
C SER A 290 -15.01 -9.75 2.07
N GLY A 291 -15.42 -11.02 1.95
CA GLY A 291 -15.83 -11.68 0.72
C GLY A 291 -16.98 -12.67 0.97
N ASP A 292 -17.64 -13.09 -0.09
CA ASP A 292 -18.56 -14.21 -0.06
C ASP A 292 -17.76 -15.49 -0.30
N TYR A 293 -17.67 -16.34 0.70
CA TYR A 293 -16.87 -17.56 0.62
C TYR A 293 -17.47 -18.60 -0.33
N ASP A 294 -18.81 -18.69 -0.36
CA ASP A 294 -19.48 -19.67 -1.23
C ASP A 294 -19.31 -19.28 -2.70
N ASP A 295 -19.45 -17.99 -3.03
CA ASP A 295 -19.18 -17.47 -4.38
C ASP A 295 -17.70 -17.64 -4.75
N PHE A 296 -16.80 -17.41 -3.79
CA PHE A 296 -15.37 -17.56 -4.00
C PHE A 296 -15.00 -18.99 -4.40
N VAL A 297 -15.45 -20.00 -3.63
CA VAL A 297 -15.14 -21.42 -3.93
C VAL A 297 -15.82 -21.91 -5.21
N ASN A 298 -16.98 -21.37 -5.56
CA ASN A 298 -17.74 -21.77 -6.75
C ASN A 298 -17.36 -20.99 -8.01
N GLY A 299 -16.50 -19.98 -7.89
CA GLY A 299 -16.13 -19.12 -9.00
C GLY A 299 -17.31 -18.26 -9.52
N THR A 300 -18.22 -17.87 -8.66
CA THR A 300 -19.44 -17.10 -9.01
C THR A 300 -19.46 -15.72 -8.40
N SER A 301 -18.28 -15.20 -7.99
CA SER A 301 -18.18 -13.91 -7.32
C SER A 301 -18.73 -12.76 -8.16
N ALA A 302 -19.59 -11.94 -7.54
CA ALA A 302 -20.22 -10.79 -8.17
C ALA A 302 -20.11 -9.56 -7.28
N GLU A 303 -20.17 -8.37 -7.90
CA GLU A 303 -20.19 -7.11 -7.17
C GLU A 303 -21.44 -7.02 -6.29
N LYS A 304 -21.22 -6.95 -4.98
CA LYS A 304 -22.29 -6.79 -3.99
C LYS A 304 -21.72 -6.26 -2.66
N LEU A 305 -22.58 -5.68 -1.85
CA LEU A 305 -22.24 -5.33 -0.47
C LEU A 305 -22.45 -6.53 0.44
N HIS A 306 -21.44 -6.82 1.26
CA HIS A 306 -21.49 -7.91 2.24
C HIS A 306 -22.03 -7.41 3.56
N MET A 307 -23.00 -8.14 4.14
CA MET A 307 -23.52 -7.82 5.44
C MET A 307 -22.58 -8.31 6.55
N LEU A 308 -21.83 -7.36 7.08
CA LEU A 308 -21.09 -7.49 8.34
C LEU A 308 -21.38 -6.26 9.19
N LYS A 309 -21.67 -6.48 10.47
CA LYS A 309 -21.79 -5.41 11.44
C LYS A 309 -20.54 -5.37 12.31
N ILE A 310 -19.81 -4.28 12.23
CA ILE A 310 -18.64 -4.01 13.08
C ILE A 310 -19.09 -3.09 14.20
N GLY A 311 -19.01 -3.58 15.45
CA GLY A 311 -19.35 -2.83 16.65
C GLY A 311 -18.09 -2.42 17.40
N ILE A 312 -18.06 -1.20 17.90
CA ILE A 312 -16.98 -0.66 18.74
C ILE A 312 -17.57 -0.23 20.07
N GLU A 313 -17.16 -0.91 21.14
CA GLU A 313 -17.39 -0.45 22.51
C GLU A 313 -16.19 0.36 22.97
N GLY A 314 -16.40 1.43 23.78
CA GLY A 314 -15.34 2.35 24.21
C GLY A 314 -14.97 3.41 23.16
N GLY A 315 -15.83 3.62 22.17
CA GLY A 315 -15.70 4.67 21.16
C GLY A 315 -17.04 5.06 20.55
N GLU A 316 -17.10 6.27 19.98
CA GLU A 316 -18.24 6.83 19.27
C GLU A 316 -17.92 6.95 17.79
N LEU A 317 -18.75 6.34 16.91
CA LEU A 317 -18.53 6.37 15.47
C LEU A 317 -18.68 7.78 14.89
N VAL A 318 -17.73 8.17 14.05
CA VAL A 318 -17.77 9.38 13.22
C VAL A 318 -18.38 8.97 11.88
N LYS A 319 -19.69 8.94 11.80
CA LYS A 319 -20.47 8.29 10.73
C LYS A 319 -20.12 8.82 9.34
N GLU A 320 -19.87 10.12 9.21
CA GLU A 320 -19.52 10.80 7.95
C GLU A 320 -18.15 10.36 7.38
N LYS A 321 -17.33 9.70 8.20
CA LYS A 321 -16.05 9.12 7.80
C LYS A 321 -16.09 7.59 7.63
N CYS A 322 -17.26 6.98 7.86
CA CYS A 322 -17.45 5.54 7.72
C CYS A 322 -18.00 5.23 6.32
N PHE A 323 -17.43 4.22 5.68
CA PHE A 323 -17.95 3.75 4.39
C PHE A 323 -17.72 2.25 4.21
N GLN A 324 -18.44 1.69 3.25
CA GLN A 324 -18.21 0.36 2.71
C GLN A 324 -18.16 0.47 1.19
N SER A 325 -17.15 -0.13 0.58
CA SER A 325 -16.96 -0.10 -0.86
C SER A 325 -16.68 -1.49 -1.42
N PRO A 326 -17.36 -1.92 -2.49
CA PRO A 326 -16.96 -3.12 -3.21
C PRO A 326 -15.62 -2.87 -3.92
N LEU A 327 -14.75 -3.86 -3.91
CA LEU A 327 -13.44 -3.86 -4.55
C LEU A 327 -13.28 -5.10 -5.42
N PRO A 328 -12.95 -4.97 -6.70
CA PRO A 328 -12.53 -6.11 -7.51
C PRO A 328 -11.11 -6.54 -7.13
N ASN A 329 -10.77 -7.81 -7.40
CA ASN A 329 -9.38 -8.24 -7.35
C ASN A 329 -8.53 -7.50 -8.39
N HIS A 330 -7.22 -7.40 -8.13
CA HIS A 330 -6.30 -6.82 -9.09
C HIS A 330 -6.30 -7.64 -10.41
N PRO A 331 -6.39 -7.01 -11.59
CA PRO A 331 -6.59 -7.71 -12.86
C PRO A 331 -5.43 -8.63 -13.26
N THR A 332 -4.22 -8.41 -12.74
CA THR A 332 -3.06 -9.28 -13.01
C THR A 332 -2.95 -10.45 -12.05
N THR A 333 -3.72 -10.45 -10.96
CA THR A 333 -3.65 -11.50 -9.95
C THR A 333 -4.53 -12.66 -10.38
N LYS A 334 -3.96 -13.87 -10.34
CA LYS A 334 -4.65 -15.11 -10.61
C LYS A 334 -4.72 -15.95 -9.35
N LEU A 335 -5.80 -16.67 -9.20
CA LEU A 335 -5.87 -17.76 -8.24
C LEU A 335 -6.23 -19.06 -9.00
N GLU A 336 -5.34 -20.04 -8.95
CA GLU A 336 -5.66 -21.37 -9.44
C GLU A 336 -6.70 -22.05 -8.51
N PRO A 337 -7.69 -22.80 -9.03
CA PRO A 337 -7.82 -23.20 -10.44
C PRO A 337 -8.62 -22.25 -11.35
N PHE A 338 -8.97 -21.07 -10.90
CA PHE A 338 -10.00 -20.23 -11.51
C PHE A 338 -9.51 -19.36 -12.69
N GLY A 339 -8.18 -19.29 -12.93
CA GLY A 339 -7.63 -18.62 -14.10
C GLY A 339 -7.67 -17.08 -14.10
N ARG A 340 -7.17 -16.48 -15.22
CA ARG A 340 -6.97 -15.01 -15.31
C ARG A 340 -8.23 -14.18 -15.45
N ASP A 341 -9.26 -14.76 -16.07
CA ASP A 341 -10.44 -13.99 -16.48
C ASP A 341 -11.50 -13.95 -15.37
N HIS A 342 -11.22 -14.61 -14.24
CA HIS A 342 -12.14 -14.65 -13.13
C HIS A 342 -11.98 -13.43 -12.25
N ARG A 343 -13.06 -12.65 -12.11
CA ARG A 343 -13.10 -11.48 -11.24
C ARG A 343 -13.69 -11.84 -9.90
N TYR A 344 -12.92 -11.60 -8.84
CA TYR A 344 -13.37 -11.72 -7.45
C TYR A 344 -13.76 -10.37 -6.91
N TRP A 345 -14.82 -10.31 -6.12
CA TRP A 345 -15.30 -9.11 -5.48
C TRP A 345 -15.20 -9.22 -3.97
N PHE A 346 -14.58 -8.22 -3.40
CA PHE A 346 -14.43 -8.03 -1.95
C PHE A 346 -15.15 -6.77 -1.52
N ASN A 347 -15.27 -6.55 -0.22
CA ASN A 347 -15.68 -5.28 0.34
C ASN A 347 -14.63 -4.77 1.31
N LEU A 348 -14.22 -3.52 1.16
CA LEU A 348 -13.54 -2.76 2.18
C LEU A 348 -14.58 -2.15 3.10
N HIS A 349 -14.52 -2.49 4.38
CA HIS A 349 -15.25 -1.81 5.44
C HIS A 349 -14.29 -0.86 6.13
N HIS A 350 -14.66 0.42 6.21
CA HIS A 350 -13.87 1.45 6.87
C HIS A 350 -14.75 2.20 7.88
N LEU A 351 -14.35 2.15 9.15
CA LEU A 351 -15.01 2.86 10.23
C LEU A 351 -14.02 3.80 10.90
N VAL A 352 -14.50 4.98 11.25
CA VAL A 352 -13.74 5.92 12.10
C VAL A 352 -14.52 6.13 13.38
N PHE A 353 -13.82 6.12 14.51
CA PHE A 353 -14.43 6.34 15.82
C PHE A 353 -13.54 7.24 16.71
N ARG A 354 -14.17 8.00 17.60
CA ARG A 354 -13.50 8.72 18.66
C ARG A 354 -13.46 7.87 19.91
N ALA A 355 -12.28 7.58 20.44
CA ALA A 355 -12.15 6.80 21.67
C ALA A 355 -12.75 7.57 22.86
N THR A 356 -13.56 6.90 23.67
CA THR A 356 -14.15 7.43 24.91
C THR A 356 -13.48 6.83 26.14
N ALA A 357 -12.69 5.78 25.98
CA ALA A 357 -11.98 5.08 27.06
C ALA A 357 -10.60 4.60 26.58
N LYS A 358 -9.71 4.21 27.50
CA LYS A 358 -8.38 3.65 27.20
C LYS A 358 -8.43 2.23 26.61
N THR A 359 -9.56 1.55 26.77
CA THR A 359 -9.83 0.20 26.29
C THR A 359 -11.22 0.16 25.70
N GLY A 360 -11.45 -0.81 24.83
CA GLY A 360 -12.74 -1.05 24.21
C GLY A 360 -12.90 -2.50 23.82
N LYS A 361 -13.86 -2.77 22.97
CA LYS A 361 -14.07 -4.08 22.37
C LYS A 361 -14.52 -3.90 20.92
N ILE A 362 -13.88 -4.62 20.00
CA ILE A 362 -14.37 -4.78 18.64
C ILE A 362 -15.21 -6.06 18.56
N THR A 363 -16.36 -5.97 17.90
CA THR A 363 -17.23 -7.11 17.63
C THR A 363 -17.56 -7.14 16.13
N ILE A 364 -17.37 -8.30 15.50
CA ILE A 364 -17.71 -8.51 14.09
C ILE A 364 -18.84 -9.54 14.06
N SER A 365 -19.99 -9.17 13.50
CA SER A 365 -21.20 -9.99 13.43
C SER A 365 -21.66 -10.14 11.98
N ASP A 366 -22.12 -11.34 11.62
CA ASP A 366 -22.72 -11.65 10.32
C ASP A 366 -24.22 -11.27 10.23
N TRP A 367 -24.81 -10.71 11.29
CA TRP A 367 -26.18 -10.18 11.32
C TRP A 367 -26.22 -8.67 11.34
N ALA A 368 -27.23 -8.09 10.68
CA ALA A 368 -27.47 -6.64 10.68
C ALA A 368 -27.81 -6.09 12.06
N THR A 369 -28.64 -6.83 12.79
CA THR A 369 -29.06 -6.49 14.16
C THR A 369 -29.01 -7.76 15.03
N PRO A 370 -29.11 -7.66 16.35
CA PRO A 370 -29.22 -8.83 17.23
C PRO A 370 -30.48 -9.70 16.98
N ARG A 371 -31.40 -9.23 16.14
CA ARG A 371 -32.69 -9.90 15.87
C ARG A 371 -32.88 -10.31 14.42
N GLU A 372 -32.05 -9.79 13.49
CA GLU A 372 -32.25 -9.96 12.06
C GLU A 372 -30.92 -10.26 11.33
N PRO A 373 -30.87 -11.33 10.53
CA PRO A 373 -29.69 -11.66 9.74
C PRO A 373 -29.30 -10.55 8.75
N GLY A 374 -30.26 -9.90 8.08
CA GLY A 374 -30.03 -8.86 7.09
C GLY A 374 -29.44 -9.34 5.77
N ALA A 375 -29.20 -10.64 5.61
CA ALA A 375 -28.67 -11.30 4.41
C ALA A 375 -29.06 -12.78 4.42
N PRO A 376 -28.89 -13.55 3.32
CA PRO A 376 -29.34 -14.92 3.20
C PRO A 376 -28.77 -15.84 4.32
N VAL A 377 -29.66 -16.60 4.96
CA VAL A 377 -29.30 -17.63 5.91
C VAL A 377 -28.61 -18.78 5.17
N GLY A 378 -27.56 -19.36 5.80
CA GLY A 378 -26.75 -20.41 5.18
C GLY A 378 -25.60 -19.91 4.31
N GLN A 379 -25.57 -18.63 3.96
CA GLN A 379 -24.44 -18.00 3.27
C GLN A 379 -23.21 -18.02 4.14
N SER A 380 -22.05 -18.35 3.54
CA SER A 380 -20.75 -18.29 4.20
C SER A 380 -20.03 -17.00 3.80
N THR A 381 -19.79 -16.13 4.78
CA THR A 381 -19.01 -14.90 4.60
C THR A 381 -17.60 -15.11 5.10
N MET A 382 -16.61 -14.60 4.42
CA MET A 382 -15.21 -14.63 4.87
C MET A 382 -14.70 -13.21 5.12
N TYR A 383 -13.75 -13.04 6.04
CA TYR A 383 -13.11 -11.76 6.30
C TYR A 383 -11.74 -11.92 6.97
N ASN A 384 -10.89 -10.92 6.75
CA ASN A 384 -9.61 -10.74 7.40
C ASN A 384 -9.18 -9.27 7.35
N PHE A 385 -7.91 -8.97 7.51
CA PHE A 385 -7.36 -7.60 7.48
C PHE A 385 -8.08 -6.66 8.45
N VAL A 386 -8.18 -7.07 9.72
CA VAL A 386 -8.79 -6.22 10.76
C VAL A 386 -7.74 -5.23 11.26
N GLU A 387 -7.50 -4.15 10.52
CA GLU A 387 -6.56 -3.11 10.90
C GLU A 387 -7.22 -2.10 11.84
N LEU A 388 -6.61 -1.82 12.99
CA LEU A 388 -7.03 -0.75 13.89
C LEU A 388 -5.86 0.17 14.15
N GLN A 389 -5.93 1.41 13.69
CA GLN A 389 -4.84 2.38 13.75
C GLN A 389 -5.33 3.77 14.18
N PRO A 390 -4.45 4.63 14.74
CA PRO A 390 -4.75 6.04 14.93
C PRO A 390 -5.15 6.70 13.60
N TYR A 391 -6.21 7.51 13.62
CA TYR A 391 -6.69 8.23 12.43
C TYR A 391 -6.23 9.68 12.46
N TRP A 392 -5.58 10.13 11.38
CA TRP A 392 -5.08 11.49 11.25
C TRP A 392 -6.05 12.38 10.48
N THR A 393 -6.38 13.55 11.04
CA THR A 393 -7.38 14.47 10.46
C THR A 393 -6.81 15.54 9.55
N GLY A 394 -5.49 15.71 9.55
CA GLY A 394 -4.83 16.84 8.88
C GLY A 394 -4.48 17.97 9.83
N ASP A 395 -5.02 17.99 11.02
CA ASP A 395 -4.68 18.96 12.05
C ASP A 395 -3.51 18.43 12.89
N GLU A 396 -2.50 19.25 13.13
CA GLU A 396 -1.46 18.96 14.11
C GLU A 396 -2.13 19.00 15.50
N GLN A 397 -2.12 17.88 16.22
CA GLN A 397 -2.57 17.81 17.60
C GLN A 397 -1.51 18.36 18.53
#